data_00c6e8ef2acb5662a8c899c46dbbfd61
#
_entry.id   00c6e8ef2acb5662a8c899c46dbbfd61
#
_cell.length_a   1.000
_cell.length_b   1.000
_cell.length_c   1.000
_cell.angle_alpha   90.00
_cell.angle_beta   90.00
_cell.angle_gamma   90.00
#
_symmetry.space_group_name_H-M   'P 1'
#
loop_
_entity.id
_entity.type
_entity.pdbx_description
1 polymer ?
#
loop_
_entity_poly.entity_id
_entity_poly.type
_entity_poly.pdbx_seq_one_letter_code
_entity_poly.pdbx_strand_id
1 'polypeptide(L)'
;VRDGVVLPVLLLNGYKINNPTILARIDEEELINLFKGYGYEPKLVIAEEPIQAHESMAQAMDWSLERILDIKASAKSTRPIYPLIILKTPKGWTAPRKVKDKYIEGYWRAHQVPFSDARNNPEHLRTLEEWLRSYEPEKLFDQNGRPIDEILSAVPKKKIGESPYANGGMLRVPLKLPKIEAFCVDPAHKVENTRPLGMFLKEVMRLNPTNFRLFGPDETHSNRLYDVFEFGKAWVAKTLTEDEDEGHLSPFGRTIEMLSEHTVEGLLEGYILTGRHGILNTYEGFAPIISSMVNQFGKWLDISSDIPWRMPVSSLNLLLTSVVWRQDHNGFTHQDPGFINSVVDKWPNVVRVYFPPDANTLLFVVWQCLQSTNRINIIVVDKQKHPQYLNIEEAKEHAMKGLGVWKFASNFPDEEPDVVIASCGDIPTKEAVKAVKILIEHFPDLRIRFVNVVNLFCLTPNQEHPDGLTDRDFDSYFTVDKPVIFNFHGYPWLIHRLTYRRTNHKNLHVRGYRENRKIGIDLTHLTNFLKGRGGITTPMQLAILNQIDRFSIAIDVVQRVPKLSNKAGSFIDEMKNMQIKALEFSYNHGVDMPELDE
;
A
#
# COMPACT_ATOMS: atom_id res chain seq x y z
N VAL A 1 -23.72 -12.37 -5.59
CA VAL A 1 -24.74 -12.80 -4.64
C VAL A 1 -24.19 -13.67 -3.52
N ARG A 2 -23.13 -14.44 -3.76
CA ARG A 2 -22.48 -15.27 -2.73
C ARG A 2 -21.98 -14.43 -1.54
N ASP A 3 -21.47 -13.22 -1.81
CA ASP A 3 -20.86 -12.35 -0.80
C ASP A 3 -21.82 -11.25 -0.29
N GLY A 4 -22.98 -11.11 -0.88
CA GLY A 4 -24.01 -10.13 -0.50
C GLY A 4 -24.57 -9.36 -1.68
N VAL A 5 -25.50 -8.45 -1.40
CA VAL A 5 -26.08 -7.51 -2.36
C VAL A 5 -25.96 -6.10 -1.79
N VAL A 6 -25.42 -5.19 -2.58
CA VAL A 6 -25.36 -3.75 -2.26
C VAL A 6 -26.45 -3.05 -3.05
N LEU A 7 -27.25 -2.22 -2.38
CA LEU A 7 -28.19 -1.30 -3.02
C LEU A 7 -27.53 0.07 -3.19
N PRO A 8 -27.10 0.45 -4.41
CA PRO A 8 -26.60 1.80 -4.65
C PRO A 8 -27.77 2.80 -4.65
N VAL A 9 -27.56 3.96 -4.03
CA VAL A 9 -28.45 5.12 -4.12
C VAL A 9 -27.63 6.28 -4.68
N LEU A 10 -27.90 6.67 -5.93
CA LEU A 10 -27.30 7.85 -6.52
C LEU A 10 -28.06 9.08 -6.06
N LEU A 11 -27.49 9.89 -5.16
CA LEU A 11 -28.03 11.20 -4.81
C LEU A 11 -27.70 12.22 -5.91
N LEU A 12 -28.66 12.48 -6.77
CA LEU A 12 -28.51 13.40 -7.90
C LEU A 12 -29.07 14.79 -7.53
N ASN A 13 -28.26 15.60 -6.85
CA ASN A 13 -28.66 16.96 -6.44
C ASN A 13 -28.25 18.07 -7.41
N GLY A 14 -27.71 17.73 -8.56
CA GLY A 14 -27.42 18.65 -9.65
C GLY A 14 -26.08 19.36 -9.62
N TYR A 15 -25.44 19.52 -8.47
CA TYR A 15 -24.25 20.36 -8.32
C TYR A 15 -23.15 19.70 -7.49
N LYS A 16 -21.89 19.98 -7.86
CA LYS A 16 -20.69 19.83 -7.04
C LYS A 16 -20.61 21.00 -6.03
N ILE A 17 -19.40 21.41 -5.65
CA ILE A 17 -19.17 22.57 -4.77
C ILE A 17 -19.67 23.87 -5.45
N ASN A 18 -19.35 24.04 -6.73
CA ASN A 18 -19.57 25.30 -7.46
C ASN A 18 -20.21 25.11 -8.84
N ASN A 19 -20.05 23.94 -9.46
CA ASN A 19 -20.49 23.67 -10.81
C ASN A 19 -21.47 22.49 -10.88
N PRO A 20 -22.29 22.39 -11.93
CA PRO A 20 -23.13 21.23 -12.19
C PRO A 20 -22.30 19.94 -12.31
N THR A 21 -22.90 18.81 -11.93
CA THR A 21 -22.35 17.48 -12.20
C THR A 21 -22.63 17.05 -13.63
N ILE A 22 -21.80 16.18 -14.19
CA ILE A 22 -22.02 15.61 -15.54
C ILE A 22 -23.35 14.88 -15.59
N LEU A 23 -23.64 14.00 -14.62
CA LEU A 23 -24.87 13.22 -14.58
C LEU A 23 -26.15 14.06 -14.45
N ALA A 24 -26.04 15.32 -13.97
CA ALA A 24 -27.17 16.24 -13.92
C ALA A 24 -27.40 17.01 -15.24
N ARG A 25 -26.57 16.79 -16.26
CA ARG A 25 -26.63 17.46 -17.56
C ARG A 25 -27.02 16.52 -18.70
N ILE A 26 -27.12 15.23 -18.43
CA ILE A 26 -27.75 14.29 -19.36
C ILE A 26 -29.22 14.12 -19.01
N ASP A 27 -30.05 13.77 -19.98
CA ASP A 27 -31.46 13.55 -19.74
C ASP A 27 -31.76 12.28 -18.95
N GLU A 28 -32.98 12.13 -18.48
CA GLU A 28 -33.37 11.01 -17.61
C GLU A 28 -33.30 9.66 -18.35
N GLU A 29 -33.62 9.61 -19.61
CA GLU A 29 -33.59 8.40 -20.42
C GLU A 29 -32.15 7.95 -20.64
N GLU A 30 -31.24 8.87 -20.97
CA GLU A 30 -29.81 8.61 -21.12
C GLU A 30 -29.22 8.11 -19.80
N LEU A 31 -29.56 8.75 -18.66
CA LEU A 31 -29.11 8.35 -17.33
C LEU A 31 -29.58 6.93 -16.97
N ILE A 32 -30.84 6.60 -17.22
CA ILE A 32 -31.40 5.27 -17.00
C ILE A 32 -30.67 4.23 -17.86
N ASN A 33 -30.45 4.53 -19.14
CA ASN A 33 -29.78 3.63 -20.08
C ASN A 33 -28.30 3.42 -19.70
N LEU A 34 -27.62 4.44 -19.18
CA LEU A 34 -26.26 4.30 -18.64
C LEU A 34 -26.18 3.23 -17.53
N PHE A 35 -27.08 3.31 -16.55
CA PHE A 35 -27.09 2.34 -15.45
C PHE A 35 -27.58 0.95 -15.86
N LYS A 36 -28.51 0.87 -16.81
CA LYS A 36 -28.86 -0.44 -17.43
C LYS A 36 -27.66 -1.07 -18.12
N GLY A 37 -26.85 -0.29 -18.83
CA GLY A 37 -25.63 -0.75 -19.48
C GLY A 37 -24.59 -1.30 -18.46
N TYR A 38 -24.55 -0.76 -17.25
CA TYR A 38 -23.73 -1.29 -16.16
C TYR A 38 -24.30 -2.55 -15.47
N GLY A 39 -25.51 -2.99 -15.85
CA GLY A 39 -26.17 -4.19 -15.29
C GLY A 39 -27.01 -3.90 -14.06
N TYR A 40 -27.55 -2.68 -13.95
CA TYR A 40 -28.52 -2.29 -12.92
C TYR A 40 -29.94 -2.18 -13.49
N GLU A 41 -30.93 -2.32 -12.60
CA GLU A 41 -32.31 -1.92 -12.83
C GLU A 41 -32.56 -0.60 -12.05
N PRO A 42 -32.42 0.58 -12.70
CA PRO A 42 -32.54 1.85 -12.00
C PRO A 42 -34.01 2.23 -11.79
N LYS A 43 -34.32 2.73 -10.58
CA LYS A 43 -35.61 3.35 -10.24
C LYS A 43 -35.39 4.82 -9.88
N LEU A 44 -36.06 5.71 -10.60
CA LEU A 44 -36.00 7.15 -10.35
C LEU A 44 -36.98 7.54 -9.24
N VAL A 45 -36.49 8.29 -8.25
CA VAL A 45 -37.25 8.94 -7.19
C VAL A 45 -37.00 10.43 -7.27
N ILE A 46 -38.05 11.21 -7.48
CA ILE A 46 -38.01 12.68 -7.54
C ILE A 46 -38.49 13.20 -6.19
N ALA A 47 -37.62 13.93 -5.49
CA ALA A 47 -37.89 14.46 -4.16
C ALA A 47 -37.92 15.99 -4.19
N GLU A 48 -39.09 16.54 -4.58
CA GLU A 48 -39.36 17.98 -4.59
C GLU A 48 -40.22 18.36 -3.37
N GLU A 49 -41.29 17.61 -3.13
CA GLU A 49 -42.18 17.81 -1.99
C GLU A 49 -41.93 16.76 -0.91
N PRO A 50 -41.74 17.15 0.37
CA PRO A 50 -41.27 16.22 1.43
C PRO A 50 -42.14 14.97 1.60
N ILE A 51 -43.46 15.09 1.73
CA ILE A 51 -44.36 13.95 1.97
C ILE A 51 -44.34 12.99 0.78
N GLN A 52 -44.46 13.50 -0.43
CA GLN A 52 -44.45 12.71 -1.66
C GLN A 52 -43.06 12.03 -1.86
N ALA A 53 -41.98 12.73 -1.50
CA ALA A 53 -40.64 12.19 -1.56
C ALA A 53 -40.46 10.98 -0.62
N HIS A 54 -40.96 11.07 0.60
CA HIS A 54 -40.93 9.95 1.56
C HIS A 54 -41.75 8.76 1.07
N GLU A 55 -42.94 8.96 0.56
CA GLU A 55 -43.78 7.91 0.00
C GLU A 55 -43.13 7.22 -1.19
N SER A 56 -42.61 8.01 -2.14
CA SER A 56 -41.90 7.51 -3.33
C SER A 56 -40.64 6.75 -2.96
N MET A 57 -39.90 7.23 -1.96
CA MET A 57 -38.69 6.54 -1.49
C MET A 57 -39.04 5.25 -0.75
N ALA A 58 -40.09 5.21 0.08
CA ALA A 58 -40.56 3.99 0.73
C ALA A 58 -40.92 2.92 -0.31
N GLN A 59 -41.69 3.28 -1.34
CA GLN A 59 -42.02 2.38 -2.45
C GLN A 59 -40.78 1.90 -3.22
N ALA A 60 -39.78 2.75 -3.40
CA ALA A 60 -38.52 2.37 -4.06
C ALA A 60 -37.68 1.42 -3.19
N MET A 61 -37.69 1.61 -1.88
CA MET A 61 -37.04 0.72 -0.92
C MET A 61 -37.70 -0.66 -0.86
N ASP A 62 -39.04 -0.72 -0.78
CA ASP A 62 -39.80 -1.97 -0.80
C ASP A 62 -39.53 -2.75 -2.10
N TRP A 63 -39.64 -2.07 -3.24
CA TRP A 63 -39.29 -2.66 -4.54
C TRP A 63 -37.85 -3.19 -4.57
N SER A 64 -36.89 -2.41 -4.06
CA SER A 64 -35.49 -2.82 -4.04
C SER A 64 -35.28 -4.06 -3.17
N LEU A 65 -35.95 -4.12 -2.02
CA LEU A 65 -35.88 -5.26 -1.11
C LEU A 65 -36.46 -6.53 -1.77
N GLU A 66 -37.59 -6.43 -2.45
CA GLU A 66 -38.17 -7.54 -3.21
C GLU A 66 -37.18 -8.06 -4.25
N ARG A 67 -36.59 -7.17 -5.06
CA ARG A 67 -35.57 -7.53 -6.07
C ARG A 67 -34.35 -8.22 -5.43
N ILE A 68 -33.88 -7.73 -4.28
CA ILE A 68 -32.75 -8.33 -3.56
C ILE A 68 -33.11 -9.73 -3.07
N LEU A 69 -34.31 -9.93 -2.57
CA LEU A 69 -34.79 -11.25 -2.11
C LEU A 69 -34.91 -12.22 -3.28
N ASP A 70 -35.46 -11.80 -4.41
CA ASP A 70 -35.55 -12.59 -5.64
C ASP A 70 -34.16 -13.01 -6.16
N ILE A 71 -33.20 -12.06 -6.19
CA ILE A 71 -31.82 -12.32 -6.55
C ILE A 71 -31.19 -13.37 -5.63
N LYS A 72 -31.41 -13.25 -4.31
CA LYS A 72 -30.89 -14.22 -3.34
C LYS A 72 -31.51 -15.60 -3.50
N ALA A 73 -32.79 -15.68 -3.85
CA ALA A 73 -33.50 -16.93 -4.07
C ALA A 73 -33.10 -17.62 -5.38
N SER A 74 -32.87 -16.87 -6.45
CA SER A 74 -32.64 -17.35 -7.82
C SER A 74 -31.16 -17.53 -8.22
N ALA A 75 -30.21 -17.12 -7.40
CA ALA A 75 -28.80 -16.96 -7.71
C ALA A 75 -28.03 -18.27 -7.90
N LYS A 76 -28.28 -19.02 -8.96
CA LYS A 76 -27.52 -20.26 -9.22
C LYS A 76 -26.75 -20.31 -10.54
N SER A 77 -27.03 -19.49 -11.55
CA SER A 77 -26.41 -19.68 -12.86
C SER A 77 -26.21 -18.46 -13.74
N THR A 78 -26.81 -17.31 -13.43
CA THR A 78 -26.72 -16.11 -14.28
C THR A 78 -26.29 -14.89 -13.47
N ARG A 79 -25.61 -13.95 -14.14
CA ARG A 79 -25.32 -12.65 -13.58
C ARG A 79 -26.63 -11.93 -13.24
N PRO A 80 -26.89 -11.59 -11.97
CA PRO A 80 -28.11 -10.89 -11.60
C PRO A 80 -28.07 -9.42 -12.06
N ILE A 81 -29.24 -8.85 -12.31
CA ILE A 81 -29.43 -7.41 -12.50
C ILE A 81 -29.80 -6.84 -11.15
N TYR A 82 -28.97 -5.93 -10.63
CA TYR A 82 -29.13 -5.38 -9.28
C TYR A 82 -30.05 -4.14 -9.31
N PRO A 83 -30.91 -3.93 -8.29
CA PRO A 83 -31.63 -2.68 -8.14
C PRO A 83 -30.67 -1.52 -7.86
N LEU A 84 -31.02 -0.33 -8.35
CA LEU A 84 -30.34 0.93 -8.09
C LEU A 84 -31.40 2.04 -7.97
N ILE A 85 -31.26 2.93 -6.99
CA ILE A 85 -32.16 4.09 -6.86
C ILE A 85 -31.42 5.33 -7.33
N ILE A 86 -32.05 6.10 -8.23
CA ILE A 86 -31.63 7.45 -8.61
C ILE A 86 -32.50 8.41 -7.82
N LEU A 87 -31.97 9.00 -6.76
CA LEU A 87 -32.67 9.96 -5.92
C LEU A 87 -32.35 11.38 -6.38
N LYS A 88 -33.27 11.98 -7.10
CA LYS A 88 -33.16 13.35 -7.62
C LYS A 88 -33.73 14.32 -6.60
N THR A 89 -32.91 15.20 -6.03
CA THR A 89 -33.29 16.20 -5.03
C THR A 89 -32.76 17.57 -5.42
N PRO A 90 -33.39 18.67 -4.97
CA PRO A 90 -32.70 19.96 -4.97
C PRO A 90 -31.46 19.93 -4.07
N LYS A 91 -30.37 20.55 -4.49
CA LYS A 91 -29.22 20.72 -3.59
C LYS A 91 -29.57 21.64 -2.44
N GLY A 92 -29.25 21.27 -1.20
CA GLY A 92 -29.68 22.01 -0.02
C GLY A 92 -31.20 21.97 0.21
N TRP A 93 -31.80 20.82 -0.10
CA TRP A 93 -33.23 20.59 0.06
C TRP A 93 -33.71 20.98 1.45
N THR A 94 -34.87 21.65 1.52
CA THR A 94 -35.48 22.29 2.69
C THR A 94 -34.78 23.54 3.23
N ALA A 95 -33.67 23.99 2.62
CA ALA A 95 -33.09 25.28 2.94
C ALA A 95 -33.95 26.44 2.38
N PRO A 96 -33.79 27.68 2.87
CA PRO A 96 -34.43 28.83 2.29
C PRO A 96 -34.16 28.93 0.78
N ARG A 97 -35.22 29.13 0.00
CA ARG A 97 -35.10 29.22 -1.46
C ARG A 97 -34.15 30.36 -1.90
N LYS A 98 -34.16 31.47 -1.14
CA LYS A 98 -33.26 32.60 -1.36
C LYS A 98 -32.77 33.17 -0.04
N VAL A 99 -31.57 33.69 -0.06
CA VAL A 99 -31.01 34.56 0.97
C VAL A 99 -30.61 35.85 0.27
N LYS A 100 -31.27 36.98 0.64
CA LYS A 100 -31.31 38.19 -0.17
C LYS A 100 -31.81 37.85 -1.59
N ASP A 101 -31.14 38.31 -2.63
CA ASP A 101 -31.53 38.05 -4.01
C ASP A 101 -30.92 36.78 -4.63
N LYS A 102 -30.17 35.99 -3.84
CA LYS A 102 -29.45 34.81 -4.35
C LYS A 102 -30.17 33.51 -4.03
N TYR A 103 -30.38 32.68 -5.05
CA TYR A 103 -30.90 31.33 -4.87
C TYR A 103 -29.92 30.46 -4.09
N ILE A 104 -30.43 29.74 -3.11
CA ILE A 104 -29.70 28.81 -2.25
C ILE A 104 -30.16 27.38 -2.54
N GLU A 105 -31.42 27.05 -2.17
CA GLU A 105 -31.99 25.74 -2.48
C GLU A 105 -32.02 25.49 -4.00
N GLY A 106 -31.64 24.27 -4.39
CA GLY A 106 -31.54 23.87 -5.79
C GLY A 106 -30.34 24.48 -6.53
N TYR A 107 -29.42 25.12 -5.84
CA TYR A 107 -28.27 25.81 -6.42
C TYR A 107 -26.96 25.47 -5.77
N TRP A 108 -25.84 25.68 -6.46
CA TRP A 108 -24.48 25.41 -5.92
C TRP A 108 -24.18 26.17 -4.61
N ARG A 109 -24.82 27.35 -4.40
CA ARG A 109 -24.63 28.17 -3.18
C ARG A 109 -25.06 27.46 -1.90
N ALA A 110 -25.93 26.44 -1.97
CA ALA A 110 -26.29 25.63 -0.83
C ALA A 110 -25.08 24.85 -0.25
N HIS A 111 -24.04 24.65 -1.03
CA HIS A 111 -22.79 24.03 -0.52
C HIS A 111 -21.95 25.01 0.31
N GLN A 112 -22.03 26.29 0.01
CA GLN A 112 -21.31 27.33 0.74
C GLN A 112 -22.10 27.71 2.00
N VAL A 113 -21.49 28.44 2.92
CA VAL A 113 -22.16 28.86 4.17
C VAL A 113 -23.05 30.08 3.91
N PRO A 114 -24.35 29.90 3.62
CA PRO A 114 -25.22 31.01 3.18
C PRO A 114 -25.40 32.10 4.25
N PHE A 115 -25.24 31.72 5.52
CA PHE A 115 -25.38 32.59 6.69
C PHE A 115 -24.04 32.81 7.43
N SER A 116 -22.92 32.85 6.70
CA SER A 116 -21.58 33.04 7.28
C SER A 116 -21.44 34.28 8.16
N ASP A 117 -22.27 35.31 7.93
CA ASP A 117 -22.30 36.55 8.68
C ASP A 117 -23.44 36.64 9.72
N ALA A 118 -24.08 35.53 10.08
CA ALA A 118 -25.20 35.54 11.04
C ALA A 118 -24.82 36.11 12.42
N ARG A 119 -23.55 36.06 12.82
CA ARG A 119 -23.07 36.67 14.06
C ARG A 119 -23.20 38.18 14.06
N ASN A 120 -22.96 38.85 12.94
CA ASN A 120 -22.91 40.32 12.84
C ASN A 120 -24.06 40.91 12.04
N ASN A 121 -24.85 40.08 11.37
CA ASN A 121 -25.96 40.51 10.50
C ASN A 121 -27.31 40.03 11.06
N PRO A 122 -28.11 40.91 11.67
CA PRO A 122 -29.39 40.52 12.27
C PRO A 122 -30.40 39.92 11.29
N GLU A 123 -30.34 40.30 10.01
CA GLU A 123 -31.21 39.74 8.97
C GLU A 123 -30.85 38.28 8.67
N HIS A 124 -29.55 37.98 8.54
CA HIS A 124 -29.09 36.62 8.37
C HIS A 124 -29.42 35.74 9.60
N LEU A 125 -29.29 36.31 10.81
CA LEU A 125 -29.63 35.59 12.04
C LEU A 125 -31.12 35.26 12.09
N ARG A 126 -31.98 36.21 11.74
CA ARG A 126 -33.44 36.04 11.69
C ARG A 126 -33.84 34.96 10.66
N THR A 127 -33.32 35.05 9.44
CA THR A 127 -33.60 34.04 8.41
C THR A 127 -33.12 32.67 8.79
N LEU A 128 -31.96 32.55 9.47
CA LEU A 128 -31.46 31.29 10.01
C LEU A 128 -32.39 30.75 11.10
N GLU A 129 -32.85 31.61 12.03
CA GLU A 129 -33.77 31.20 13.08
C GLU A 129 -35.12 30.74 12.50
N GLU A 130 -35.69 31.49 11.54
CA GLU A 130 -36.93 31.14 10.83
C GLU A 130 -36.80 29.78 10.13
N TRP A 131 -35.65 29.52 9.48
CA TRP A 131 -35.37 28.22 8.84
C TRP A 131 -35.29 27.09 9.86
N LEU A 132 -34.54 27.26 10.94
CA LEU A 132 -34.44 26.23 11.99
C LEU A 132 -35.79 25.97 12.68
N ARG A 133 -36.62 27.02 12.91
CA ARG A 133 -37.95 26.88 13.46
C ARG A 133 -38.94 26.20 12.51
N SER A 134 -38.70 26.26 11.19
CA SER A 134 -39.56 25.58 10.21
C SER A 134 -39.54 24.04 10.35
N TYR A 135 -38.53 23.49 11.03
CA TYR A 135 -38.48 22.06 11.37
C TYR A 135 -39.28 21.68 12.62
N GLU A 136 -39.90 22.65 13.29
CA GLU A 136 -40.74 22.45 14.49
C GLU A 136 -40.06 21.60 15.57
N PRO A 137 -38.81 21.96 16.03
CA PRO A 137 -38.03 21.13 16.94
C PRO A 137 -38.75 20.84 18.27
N GLU A 138 -39.67 21.70 18.70
CA GLU A 138 -40.54 21.53 19.87
C GLU A 138 -41.49 20.33 19.77
N LYS A 139 -41.77 19.84 18.56
CA LYS A 139 -42.52 18.59 18.32
C LYS A 139 -41.66 17.35 18.40
N LEU A 140 -40.32 17.50 18.38
CA LEU A 140 -39.36 16.40 18.35
C LEU A 140 -38.61 16.25 19.67
N PHE A 141 -38.46 17.33 20.43
CA PHE A 141 -37.67 17.39 21.65
C PHE A 141 -38.45 18.06 22.80
N ASP A 142 -38.21 17.59 24.00
CA ASP A 142 -38.71 18.23 25.23
C ASP A 142 -37.90 19.48 25.60
N GLN A 143 -38.29 20.16 26.69
CA GLN A 143 -37.64 21.40 27.18
C GLN A 143 -36.15 21.21 27.57
N ASN A 144 -35.71 19.96 27.79
CA ASN A 144 -34.33 19.61 28.13
C ASN A 144 -33.53 19.15 26.91
N GLY A 145 -34.13 19.23 25.70
CA GLY A 145 -33.51 18.78 24.46
C GLY A 145 -33.49 17.24 24.30
N ARG A 146 -34.24 16.49 25.12
CA ARG A 146 -34.40 15.03 24.97
C ARG A 146 -35.45 14.75 23.90
N PRO A 147 -35.23 13.79 22.97
CA PRO A 147 -36.29 13.36 22.06
C PRO A 147 -37.52 12.91 22.81
N ILE A 148 -38.71 13.23 22.31
CA ILE A 148 -40.00 12.80 22.89
C ILE A 148 -40.14 11.28 22.89
N ASP A 149 -40.97 10.75 23.78
CA ASP A 149 -41.12 9.30 23.96
C ASP A 149 -41.63 8.59 22.70
N GLU A 150 -42.41 9.25 21.85
CA GLU A 150 -42.84 8.72 20.56
C GLU A 150 -41.63 8.39 19.65
N ILE A 151 -40.67 9.31 19.53
CA ILE A 151 -39.43 9.10 18.77
C ILE A 151 -38.59 8.00 19.44
N LEU A 152 -38.43 8.06 20.76
CA LEU A 152 -37.65 7.06 21.51
C LEU A 152 -38.23 5.64 21.40
N SER A 153 -39.54 5.52 21.29
CA SER A 153 -40.21 4.22 21.13
C SER A 153 -39.94 3.56 19.76
N ALA A 154 -39.67 4.39 18.72
CA ALA A 154 -39.32 3.92 17.39
C ALA A 154 -37.82 3.55 17.25
N VAL A 155 -36.97 3.97 18.20
CA VAL A 155 -35.55 3.66 18.18
C VAL A 155 -35.32 2.16 18.42
N PRO A 156 -34.55 1.47 17.58
CA PRO A 156 -34.21 0.07 17.82
C PRO A 156 -33.53 -0.13 19.19
N LYS A 157 -33.91 -1.17 19.91
CA LYS A 157 -33.31 -1.49 21.22
C LYS A 157 -31.83 -1.84 21.12
N LYS A 158 -31.42 -2.44 19.98
CA LYS A 158 -30.03 -2.83 19.71
C LYS A 158 -29.24 -1.63 19.22
N LYS A 159 -28.11 -1.32 19.88
CA LYS A 159 -27.20 -0.27 19.44
C LYS A 159 -26.45 -0.69 18.16
N ILE A 160 -26.05 0.27 17.32
CA ILE A 160 -25.29 -0.01 16.10
C ILE A 160 -24.01 -0.78 16.42
N GLY A 161 -23.26 -0.41 17.46
CA GLY A 161 -22.03 -1.09 17.88
C GLY A 161 -22.20 -2.53 18.35
N GLU A 162 -23.43 -2.95 18.72
CA GLU A 162 -23.78 -4.33 19.08
C GLU A 162 -24.03 -5.20 17.83
N SER A 163 -24.16 -4.60 16.66
CA SER A 163 -24.28 -5.34 15.42
C SER A 163 -22.92 -5.86 14.98
N PRO A 164 -22.75 -7.17 14.72
CA PRO A 164 -21.49 -7.71 14.22
C PRO A 164 -21.06 -7.09 12.89
N TYR A 165 -22.03 -6.65 12.09
CA TYR A 165 -21.76 -5.99 10.80
C TYR A 165 -21.23 -4.56 10.94
N ALA A 166 -21.61 -3.85 11.98
CA ALA A 166 -21.12 -2.50 12.28
C ALA A 166 -19.86 -2.50 13.14
N ASN A 167 -19.63 -3.56 13.91
CA ASN A 167 -18.45 -3.70 14.76
C ASN A 167 -17.16 -3.90 13.93
N GLY A 168 -17.24 -4.55 12.78
CA GLY A 168 -16.10 -4.86 11.91
C GLY A 168 -15.30 -6.08 12.37
N GLY A 169 -14.68 -6.04 13.55
CA GLY A 169 -13.85 -7.12 14.08
C GLY A 169 -14.60 -8.34 14.57
N MET A 170 -15.86 -8.22 14.97
CA MET A 170 -16.68 -9.36 15.44
C MET A 170 -16.90 -10.45 14.37
N LEU A 171 -16.84 -10.09 13.10
CA LEU A 171 -16.97 -11.05 11.98
C LEU A 171 -15.64 -11.72 11.62
N ARG A 172 -14.54 -11.32 12.24
CA ARG A 172 -13.22 -11.79 11.90
C ARG A 172 -13.06 -13.29 12.17
N VAL A 173 -12.74 -14.05 11.12
CA VAL A 173 -12.39 -15.46 11.20
C VAL A 173 -10.88 -15.59 11.05
N PRO A 174 -10.16 -16.10 12.06
CA PRO A 174 -8.72 -16.32 11.96
C PRO A 174 -8.35 -17.22 10.77
N LEU A 175 -7.23 -16.91 10.09
CA LEU A 175 -6.72 -17.74 9.02
C LEU A 175 -6.13 -19.05 9.58
N LYS A 176 -6.35 -20.13 8.83
CA LYS A 176 -5.60 -21.38 8.99
C LYS A 176 -4.36 -21.24 8.10
N LEU A 177 -3.20 -21.07 8.73
CA LEU A 177 -1.94 -20.92 7.99
C LEU A 177 -1.18 -22.26 7.94
N PRO A 178 -0.59 -22.60 6.78
CA PRO A 178 0.30 -23.75 6.68
C PRO A 178 1.62 -23.47 7.42
N LYS A 179 2.38 -24.53 7.70
CA LYS A 179 3.73 -24.40 8.24
C LYS A 179 4.64 -23.81 7.17
N ILE A 180 5.31 -22.70 7.48
CA ILE A 180 6.17 -22.00 6.51
C ILE A 180 7.39 -22.80 6.10
N GLU A 181 7.86 -23.72 6.97
CA GLU A 181 9.00 -24.60 6.73
C GLU A 181 8.80 -25.51 5.49
N ALA A 182 7.57 -25.75 5.09
CA ALA A 182 7.26 -26.52 3.87
C ALA A 182 7.55 -25.75 2.58
N PHE A 183 7.80 -24.45 2.65
CA PHE A 183 8.00 -23.55 1.50
C PHE A 183 9.36 -22.86 1.51
N CYS A 184 10.18 -23.12 2.51
CA CYS A 184 11.50 -22.52 2.63
C CYS A 184 12.44 -22.99 1.52
N VAL A 185 13.42 -22.16 1.23
CA VAL A 185 14.46 -22.43 0.23
C VAL A 185 15.83 -22.57 0.91
N ASP A 186 16.70 -23.34 0.27
CA ASP A 186 18.09 -23.48 0.70
C ASP A 186 18.87 -22.21 0.29
N PRO A 187 19.60 -21.57 1.21
CA PRO A 187 20.45 -20.41 0.91
C PRO A 187 21.51 -20.65 -0.17
N ALA A 188 21.85 -21.90 -0.47
CA ALA A 188 22.79 -22.23 -1.55
C ALA A 188 22.25 -21.95 -2.96
N HIS A 189 20.95 -21.69 -3.10
CA HIS A 189 20.30 -21.53 -4.40
C HIS A 189 19.86 -20.09 -4.65
N LYS A 190 19.96 -19.62 -5.91
CA LYS A 190 19.30 -18.38 -6.34
C LYS A 190 17.86 -18.69 -6.73
N VAL A 191 16.90 -18.00 -6.13
CA VAL A 191 15.47 -18.16 -6.41
C VAL A 191 14.78 -16.81 -6.64
N GLU A 192 13.62 -16.83 -7.25
CA GLU A 192 12.70 -15.69 -7.31
C GLU A 192 12.03 -15.56 -5.94
N ASN A 193 12.30 -14.47 -5.21
CA ASN A 193 11.85 -14.31 -3.82
C ASN A 193 10.35 -14.54 -3.62
N THR A 194 9.54 -14.10 -4.58
CA THR A 194 8.07 -14.22 -4.52
C THR A 194 7.55 -15.62 -4.92
N ARG A 195 8.37 -16.47 -5.53
CA ARG A 195 7.93 -17.80 -5.98
C ARG A 195 7.54 -18.74 -4.82
N PRO A 196 8.36 -18.91 -3.75
CA PRO A 196 7.96 -19.67 -2.57
C PRO A 196 6.72 -19.07 -1.87
N LEU A 197 6.59 -17.74 -1.89
CA LEU A 197 5.41 -17.06 -1.37
C LEU A 197 4.15 -17.44 -2.17
N GLY A 198 4.21 -17.53 -3.50
CA GLY A 198 3.09 -17.97 -4.35
C GLY A 198 2.60 -19.37 -3.96
N MET A 199 3.52 -20.30 -3.73
CA MET A 199 3.20 -21.65 -3.24
C MET A 199 2.59 -21.64 -1.84
N PHE A 200 3.09 -20.82 -0.93
CA PHE A 200 2.52 -20.62 0.40
C PHE A 200 1.10 -20.06 0.34
N LEU A 201 0.88 -19.00 -0.46
CA LEU A 201 -0.43 -18.36 -0.62
C LEU A 201 -1.46 -19.30 -1.29
N LYS A 202 -1.03 -20.15 -2.22
CA LYS A 202 -1.87 -21.24 -2.76
C LYS A 202 -2.43 -22.11 -1.65
N GLU A 203 -1.58 -22.54 -0.71
CA GLU A 203 -1.99 -23.38 0.39
C GLU A 203 -2.87 -22.61 1.40
N VAL A 204 -2.59 -21.33 1.65
CA VAL A 204 -3.49 -20.45 2.43
C VAL A 204 -4.87 -20.40 1.79
N MET A 205 -4.97 -20.24 0.46
CA MET A 205 -6.25 -20.27 -0.25
C MET A 205 -6.96 -21.61 -0.11
N ARG A 206 -6.23 -22.73 -0.17
CA ARG A 206 -6.82 -24.07 0.00
C ARG A 206 -7.43 -24.26 1.38
N LEU A 207 -6.71 -23.83 2.42
CA LEU A 207 -7.14 -23.96 3.82
C LEU A 207 -8.25 -22.99 4.21
N ASN A 208 -8.43 -21.89 3.45
CA ASN A 208 -9.36 -20.80 3.76
C ASN A 208 -10.26 -20.49 2.54
N PRO A 209 -11.15 -21.42 2.15
CA PRO A 209 -11.91 -21.31 0.89
C PRO A 209 -12.89 -20.14 0.83
N THR A 210 -13.28 -19.55 1.96
CA THR A 210 -14.31 -18.51 2.03
C THR A 210 -13.85 -17.18 2.62
N ASN A 211 -12.64 -17.12 3.21
CA ASN A 211 -12.19 -15.96 3.97
C ASN A 211 -10.80 -15.44 3.60
N PHE A 212 -10.23 -15.89 2.46
CA PHE A 212 -8.99 -15.35 1.91
C PHE A 212 -9.08 -15.10 0.41
N ARG A 213 -8.62 -13.93 -0.04
CA ARG A 213 -8.52 -13.54 -1.45
C ARG A 213 -7.20 -12.81 -1.72
N LEU A 214 -6.72 -12.96 -2.96
CA LEU A 214 -5.63 -12.16 -3.50
C LEU A 214 -6.22 -11.07 -4.41
N PHE A 215 -5.64 -9.88 -4.38
CA PHE A 215 -6.05 -8.72 -5.16
C PHE A 215 -4.85 -8.19 -5.95
N GLY A 216 -5.07 -7.70 -7.17
CA GLY A 216 -4.03 -7.10 -7.98
C GLY A 216 -4.55 -6.47 -9.27
N PRO A 217 -3.76 -5.59 -9.91
CA PRO A 217 -4.13 -4.97 -11.17
C PRO A 217 -3.65 -5.78 -12.39
N ASP A 218 -3.99 -7.10 -12.43
CA ASP A 218 -3.56 -8.04 -13.50
C ASP A 218 -2.05 -8.36 -13.49
N GLU A 219 -1.46 -8.44 -12.29
CA GLU A 219 -0.01 -8.62 -12.13
C GLU A 219 0.38 -9.90 -11.40
N THR A 220 -0.57 -10.73 -10.98
CA THR A 220 -0.32 -11.93 -10.15
C THR A 220 0.64 -12.91 -10.82
N HIS A 221 0.49 -13.15 -12.12
CA HIS A 221 1.40 -14.02 -12.89
C HIS A 221 2.80 -13.39 -13.00
N SER A 222 2.87 -12.12 -13.37
CA SER A 222 4.11 -11.36 -13.50
C SER A 222 4.88 -11.29 -12.18
N ASN A 223 4.17 -11.23 -11.05
CA ASN A 223 4.73 -11.19 -9.69
C ASN A 223 5.12 -12.57 -9.16
N ARG A 224 5.10 -13.62 -9.99
CA ARG A 224 5.47 -15.00 -9.66
C ARG A 224 4.57 -15.65 -8.60
N LEU A 225 3.34 -15.17 -8.46
CA LEU A 225 2.34 -15.69 -7.52
C LEU A 225 1.33 -16.65 -8.17
N TYR A 226 1.55 -17.06 -9.41
CA TYR A 226 0.59 -17.78 -10.26
C TYR A 226 0.12 -19.14 -9.71
N ASP A 227 0.82 -19.74 -8.73
CA ASP A 227 0.32 -20.96 -8.07
C ASP A 227 -1.05 -20.78 -7.43
N VAL A 228 -1.39 -19.56 -7.03
CA VAL A 228 -2.69 -19.25 -6.40
C VAL A 228 -3.87 -19.56 -7.30
N PHE A 229 -3.69 -19.54 -8.63
CA PHE A 229 -4.77 -19.82 -9.59
C PHE A 229 -5.27 -21.28 -9.52
N GLU A 230 -4.48 -22.20 -8.99
CA GLU A 230 -4.91 -23.60 -8.83
C GLU A 230 -6.17 -23.71 -7.94
N PHE A 231 -6.20 -23.02 -6.81
CA PHE A 231 -7.35 -22.99 -5.89
C PHE A 231 -8.10 -21.67 -5.90
N GLY A 232 -7.43 -20.57 -6.25
CA GLY A 232 -7.97 -19.21 -6.27
C GLY A 232 -8.79 -18.93 -7.52
N LYS A 233 -8.31 -19.34 -8.66
CA LYS A 233 -8.77 -18.93 -10.00
C LYS A 233 -8.97 -17.40 -10.12
N ALA A 234 -8.73 -16.84 -11.26
CA ALA A 234 -9.02 -15.43 -11.50
C ALA A 234 -10.54 -15.22 -11.60
N TRP A 235 -11.03 -14.16 -10.97
CA TRP A 235 -12.44 -13.83 -11.02
C TRP A 235 -12.81 -13.17 -12.35
N VAL A 236 -13.88 -13.64 -12.96
CA VAL A 236 -14.52 -13.02 -14.13
C VAL A 236 -16.04 -13.06 -13.97
N ALA A 237 -16.74 -12.10 -14.58
CA ALA A 237 -18.21 -12.07 -14.53
C ALA A 237 -18.85 -13.24 -15.27
N LYS A 238 -18.19 -13.73 -16.31
CA LYS A 238 -18.64 -14.85 -17.14
C LYS A 238 -17.43 -15.47 -17.84
N THR A 239 -17.30 -16.79 -17.79
CA THR A 239 -16.37 -17.55 -18.63
C THR A 239 -16.94 -17.65 -20.04
N LEU A 240 -16.08 -17.63 -21.05
CA LEU A 240 -16.47 -17.81 -22.46
C LEU A 240 -16.53 -19.29 -22.78
N THR A 241 -15.38 -19.91 -23.00
CA THR A 241 -15.22 -21.35 -23.14
C THR A 241 -14.02 -21.81 -22.32
N GLU A 242 -13.96 -23.11 -22.04
CA GLU A 242 -12.85 -23.68 -21.26
C GLU A 242 -11.51 -23.56 -22.02
N ASP A 243 -11.55 -23.69 -23.34
CA ASP A 243 -10.37 -23.57 -24.20
C ASP A 243 -9.85 -22.11 -24.27
N GLU A 244 -10.74 -21.10 -24.33
CA GLU A 244 -10.38 -19.69 -24.38
C GLU A 244 -9.85 -19.19 -23.04
N ASP A 245 -10.33 -19.75 -21.94
CA ASP A 245 -10.00 -19.32 -20.58
C ASP A 245 -8.82 -20.13 -19.99
N GLU A 246 -8.27 -21.12 -20.71
CA GLU A 246 -7.23 -22.03 -20.22
C GLU A 246 -7.52 -22.65 -18.83
N GLY A 247 -8.78 -22.64 -18.40
CA GLY A 247 -9.27 -23.21 -17.15
C GLY A 247 -8.89 -22.48 -15.87
N HIS A 248 -8.24 -21.31 -15.93
CA HIS A 248 -7.83 -20.52 -14.73
C HIS A 248 -8.82 -19.42 -14.36
N LEU A 249 -9.85 -19.15 -15.16
CA LEU A 249 -10.89 -18.16 -14.90
C LEU A 249 -12.12 -18.81 -14.24
N SER A 250 -12.84 -18.03 -13.41
CA SER A 250 -14.06 -18.50 -12.75
C SER A 250 -14.93 -17.34 -12.25
N PRO A 251 -16.28 -17.43 -12.39
CA PRO A 251 -17.21 -16.53 -11.71
C PRO A 251 -17.13 -16.60 -10.18
N PHE A 252 -16.49 -17.64 -9.65
CA PHE A 252 -16.22 -17.84 -8.22
C PHE A 252 -14.75 -17.68 -7.87
N GLY A 253 -13.97 -17.09 -8.77
CA GLY A 253 -12.55 -16.85 -8.59
C GLY A 253 -12.27 -16.02 -7.32
N ARG A 254 -11.13 -16.29 -6.69
CA ARG A 254 -10.69 -15.64 -5.46
C ARG A 254 -9.42 -14.82 -5.64
N THR A 255 -8.87 -14.83 -6.84
CA THR A 255 -7.87 -13.88 -7.28
C THR A 255 -8.59 -12.80 -8.07
N ILE A 256 -8.66 -11.61 -7.49
CA ILE A 256 -9.40 -10.47 -8.04
C ILE A 256 -8.43 -9.59 -8.79
N GLU A 257 -8.47 -9.65 -10.11
CA GLU A 257 -7.61 -8.85 -10.98
C GLU A 257 -8.43 -7.82 -11.75
N MET A 258 -8.09 -6.54 -11.56
CA MET A 258 -8.71 -5.42 -12.27
C MET A 258 -7.65 -4.36 -12.52
N LEU A 259 -7.52 -3.86 -13.74
CA LEU A 259 -6.58 -2.80 -14.13
C LEU A 259 -6.95 -1.45 -13.51
N SER A 260 -7.02 -1.41 -12.20
CA SER A 260 -7.27 -0.23 -11.39
C SER A 260 -6.82 -0.50 -9.96
N GLU A 261 -5.69 0.03 -9.57
CA GLU A 261 -5.13 -0.08 -8.22
C GLU A 261 -6.12 0.44 -7.17
N HIS A 262 -6.79 1.56 -7.44
CA HIS A 262 -7.84 2.10 -6.57
C HIS A 262 -8.98 1.10 -6.34
N THR A 263 -9.45 0.46 -7.42
CA THR A 263 -10.58 -0.46 -7.33
C THR A 263 -10.21 -1.71 -6.53
N VAL A 264 -9.06 -2.31 -6.80
CA VAL A 264 -8.64 -3.55 -6.10
C VAL A 264 -8.26 -3.28 -4.65
N GLU A 265 -7.69 -2.12 -4.34
CA GLU A 265 -7.41 -1.72 -2.97
C GLU A 265 -8.70 -1.46 -2.19
N GLY A 266 -9.65 -0.70 -2.74
CA GLY A 266 -10.96 -0.47 -2.12
C GLY A 266 -11.77 -1.76 -1.93
N LEU A 267 -11.67 -2.72 -2.86
CA LEU A 267 -12.27 -4.04 -2.70
C LEU A 267 -11.60 -4.82 -1.55
N LEU A 268 -10.28 -4.74 -1.40
CA LEU A 268 -9.57 -5.35 -0.29
C LEU A 268 -9.96 -4.72 1.05
N GLU A 269 -10.02 -3.39 1.16
CA GLU A 269 -10.50 -2.70 2.36
C GLU A 269 -11.90 -3.18 2.76
N GLY A 270 -12.85 -3.16 1.82
CA GLY A 270 -14.20 -3.67 2.05
C GLY A 270 -14.21 -5.14 2.47
N TYR A 271 -13.36 -5.97 1.88
CA TYR A 271 -13.27 -7.39 2.17
C TYR A 271 -12.77 -7.67 3.60
N ILE A 272 -11.73 -6.99 4.05
CA ILE A 272 -11.22 -7.15 5.42
C ILE A 272 -12.21 -6.61 6.48
N LEU A 273 -12.97 -5.57 6.16
CA LEU A 273 -14.02 -5.04 7.05
C LEU A 273 -15.19 -6.02 7.23
N THR A 274 -15.34 -7.01 6.35
CA THR A 274 -16.31 -8.11 6.52
C THR A 274 -15.75 -9.29 7.31
N GLY A 275 -14.63 -9.12 8.01
CA GLY A 275 -14.00 -10.14 8.86
C GLY A 275 -13.09 -11.12 8.11
N ARG A 276 -12.78 -10.83 6.85
CA ARG A 276 -12.00 -11.68 5.96
C ARG A 276 -10.56 -11.16 5.85
N HIS A 277 -9.73 -11.82 5.04
CA HIS A 277 -8.31 -11.50 4.88
C HIS A 277 -7.90 -11.46 3.43
N GLY A 278 -6.89 -10.66 3.10
CA GLY A 278 -6.33 -10.61 1.77
C GLY A 278 -4.98 -9.93 1.70
N ILE A 279 -4.42 -9.96 0.50
CA ILE A 279 -3.20 -9.25 0.13
C ILE A 279 -3.46 -8.58 -1.22
N LEU A 280 -3.06 -7.32 -1.35
CA LEU A 280 -2.92 -6.65 -2.64
C LEU A 280 -1.47 -6.78 -3.11
N ASN A 281 -1.27 -7.36 -4.29
CA ASN A 281 0.02 -7.35 -4.97
C ASN A 281 0.00 -6.34 -6.12
N THR A 282 1.01 -5.46 -6.19
CA THR A 282 1.16 -4.47 -7.26
C THR A 282 2.62 -4.10 -7.48
N TYR A 283 2.93 -3.50 -8.63
CA TYR A 283 4.26 -2.95 -8.89
C TYR A 283 4.52 -1.74 -7.98
N GLU A 284 5.74 -1.66 -7.47
CA GLU A 284 6.16 -0.57 -6.58
C GLU A 284 5.90 0.82 -7.21
N GLY A 285 6.22 0.97 -8.51
CA GLY A 285 6.06 2.24 -9.22
C GLY A 285 4.61 2.71 -9.37
N PHE A 286 3.61 1.84 -9.14
CA PHE A 286 2.19 2.19 -9.18
C PHE A 286 1.55 2.31 -7.79
N ALA A 287 2.27 1.97 -6.73
CA ALA A 287 1.80 2.15 -5.36
C ALA A 287 1.39 3.61 -5.02
N PRO A 288 2.00 4.69 -5.59
CA PRO A 288 1.51 6.05 -5.38
C PRO A 288 0.03 6.25 -5.75
N ILE A 289 -0.53 5.47 -6.67
CA ILE A 289 -1.95 5.54 -7.08
C ILE A 289 -2.88 5.26 -5.91
N ILE A 290 -2.55 4.32 -5.02
CA ILE A 290 -3.37 3.97 -3.85
C ILE A 290 -3.08 4.82 -2.60
N SER A 291 -2.14 5.76 -2.67
CA SER A 291 -1.70 6.54 -1.49
C SER A 291 -2.84 7.27 -0.77
N SER A 292 -3.81 7.82 -1.52
CA SER A 292 -4.95 8.52 -0.91
C SER A 292 -5.90 7.57 -0.17
N MET A 293 -6.12 6.38 -0.67
CA MET A 293 -6.98 5.36 -0.05
C MET A 293 -6.33 4.81 1.22
N VAL A 294 -5.07 4.40 1.13
CA VAL A 294 -4.26 3.99 2.29
C VAL A 294 -4.27 5.06 3.39
N ASN A 295 -4.19 6.35 3.01
CA ASN A 295 -4.30 7.46 3.96
C ASN A 295 -5.66 7.54 4.65
N GLN A 296 -6.76 7.35 3.91
CA GLN A 296 -8.10 7.39 4.50
C GLN A 296 -8.33 6.18 5.42
N PHE A 297 -7.93 5.00 4.97
CA PHE A 297 -8.05 3.78 5.76
C PHE A 297 -7.19 3.83 7.04
N GLY A 298 -5.97 4.37 6.96
CA GLY A 298 -5.10 4.57 8.11
C GLY A 298 -5.70 5.52 9.16
N LYS A 299 -6.30 6.64 8.74
CA LYS A 299 -7.05 7.54 9.65
C LYS A 299 -8.21 6.82 10.32
N TRP A 300 -8.94 6.03 9.55
CA TRP A 300 -10.04 5.25 10.09
C TRP A 300 -9.58 4.20 11.10
N LEU A 301 -8.50 3.47 10.81
CA LEU A 301 -7.92 2.48 11.74
C LEU A 301 -7.45 3.14 13.04
N ASP A 302 -6.74 4.25 12.95
CA ASP A 302 -6.21 4.98 14.10
C ASP A 302 -7.34 5.39 15.05
N ILE A 303 -8.33 6.13 14.53
CA ILE A 303 -9.48 6.57 15.34
C ILE A 303 -10.32 5.38 15.84
N SER A 304 -10.56 4.37 15.00
CA SER A 304 -11.40 3.24 15.37
C SER A 304 -10.77 2.33 16.42
N SER A 305 -9.44 2.33 16.54
CA SER A 305 -8.70 1.56 17.54
C SER A 305 -8.95 2.08 18.97
N ASP A 306 -9.32 3.36 19.12
CA ASP A 306 -9.62 3.99 20.41
C ASP A 306 -11.05 3.77 20.88
N ILE A 307 -11.90 3.13 20.04
CA ILE A 307 -13.30 2.88 20.37
C ILE A 307 -13.43 1.57 21.16
N PRO A 308 -13.81 1.61 22.47
CA PRO A 308 -13.70 0.46 23.36
C PRO A 308 -14.54 -0.76 22.97
N TRP A 309 -15.65 -0.57 22.25
CA TRP A 309 -16.55 -1.65 21.85
C TRP A 309 -16.20 -2.29 20.49
N ARG A 310 -15.25 -1.69 19.73
CA ARG A 310 -14.82 -2.27 18.45
C ARG A 310 -13.80 -3.38 18.66
N MET A 311 -14.01 -4.48 17.95
CA MET A 311 -13.04 -5.57 17.88
C MET A 311 -12.01 -5.30 16.77
N PRO A 312 -10.77 -5.78 16.93
CA PRO A 312 -9.74 -5.58 15.91
C PRO A 312 -10.11 -6.21 14.57
N VAL A 313 -9.89 -5.47 13.48
CA VAL A 313 -10.07 -5.96 12.11
C VAL A 313 -8.80 -6.58 11.55
N SER A 314 -8.91 -7.38 10.49
CA SER A 314 -7.76 -7.90 9.76
C SER A 314 -6.93 -6.76 9.17
N SER A 315 -5.62 -6.95 9.10
CA SER A 315 -4.72 -5.92 8.54
C SER A 315 -4.84 -5.80 7.03
N LEU A 316 -4.62 -4.59 6.53
CA LEU A 316 -4.41 -4.30 5.11
C LEU A 316 -2.97 -4.69 4.77
N ASN A 317 -2.79 -5.66 3.87
CA ASN A 317 -1.47 -6.14 3.48
C ASN A 317 -1.19 -5.77 2.02
N LEU A 318 -0.12 -5.01 1.80
CA LEU A 318 0.34 -4.53 0.49
C LEU A 318 1.68 -5.18 0.18
N LEU A 319 1.74 -5.95 -0.91
CA LEU A 319 2.96 -6.56 -1.43
C LEU A 319 3.40 -5.78 -2.67
N LEU A 320 4.43 -4.98 -2.53
CA LEU A 320 5.00 -4.17 -3.61
C LEU A 320 6.16 -4.96 -4.24
N THR A 321 5.98 -5.30 -5.49
CA THR A 321 6.94 -6.07 -6.27
C THR A 321 7.41 -5.27 -7.48
N SER A 322 8.18 -5.90 -8.36
CA SER A 322 8.70 -5.21 -9.55
C SER A 322 9.40 -3.92 -9.17
N VAL A 323 10.31 -4.07 -8.22
CA VAL A 323 11.00 -2.97 -7.54
C VAL A 323 11.79 -2.09 -8.50
N VAL A 324 12.00 -0.86 -8.10
CA VAL A 324 12.67 0.20 -8.89
C VAL A 324 13.98 -0.27 -9.55
N TRP A 325 14.73 -1.15 -8.92
CA TRP A 325 16.03 -1.64 -9.38
C TRP A 325 15.97 -2.71 -10.48
N ARG A 326 14.79 -3.28 -10.72
CA ARG A 326 14.57 -4.40 -11.65
C ARG A 326 13.48 -4.10 -12.68
N GLN A 327 13.17 -2.83 -12.89
CA GLN A 327 12.27 -2.32 -13.93
C GLN A 327 13.07 -1.63 -15.07
N ASP A 328 14.27 -2.10 -15.30
CA ASP A 328 15.17 -1.65 -16.36
C ASP A 328 14.52 -1.77 -17.76
N HIS A 329 13.81 -2.88 -18.03
CA HIS A 329 13.11 -3.16 -19.28
C HIS A 329 11.89 -2.27 -19.55
N ASN A 330 11.27 -1.71 -18.51
CA ASN A 330 10.13 -0.78 -18.60
C ASN A 330 10.57 0.70 -18.52
N GLY A 331 11.76 0.95 -18.00
CA GLY A 331 12.32 2.30 -17.85
C GLY A 331 11.68 3.15 -16.77
N PHE A 332 11.84 4.46 -16.85
CA PHE A 332 11.51 5.42 -15.79
C PHE A 332 10.06 5.42 -15.33
N THR A 333 9.12 5.14 -16.21
CA THR A 333 7.69 5.16 -15.88
C THR A 333 7.29 4.12 -14.85
N HIS A 334 8.14 3.11 -14.63
CA HIS A 334 7.93 2.02 -13.68
C HIS A 334 8.89 2.09 -12.48
N GLN A 335 9.67 3.16 -12.36
CA GLN A 335 10.71 3.32 -11.35
C GLN A 335 10.38 4.44 -10.37
N ASP A 336 9.54 4.17 -9.38
CA ASP A 336 9.18 5.12 -8.32
C ASP A 336 9.07 4.42 -6.95
N PRO A 337 10.06 4.58 -6.05
CA PRO A 337 9.99 4.08 -4.68
C PRO A 337 9.32 5.07 -3.72
N GLY A 338 8.67 6.12 -4.23
CA GLY A 338 8.21 7.28 -3.45
C GLY A 338 7.03 7.01 -2.52
N PHE A 339 6.25 5.95 -2.75
CA PHE A 339 5.11 5.61 -1.89
C PHE A 339 5.51 5.46 -0.42
N ILE A 340 6.64 4.84 -0.12
CA ILE A 340 7.12 4.63 1.25
C ILE A 340 7.29 5.96 1.99
N ASN A 341 7.78 7.01 1.31
CA ASN A 341 7.94 8.33 1.93
C ASN A 341 6.62 8.96 2.38
N SER A 342 5.52 8.59 1.72
CA SER A 342 4.19 9.12 2.04
C SER A 342 3.56 8.49 3.28
N VAL A 343 4.05 7.33 3.72
CA VAL A 343 3.45 6.53 4.79
C VAL A 343 4.26 6.48 6.09
N VAL A 344 5.57 6.73 6.03
CA VAL A 344 6.45 6.59 7.22
C VAL A 344 6.19 7.60 8.33
N ASP A 345 5.51 8.72 8.03
CA ASP A 345 5.13 9.74 9.03
C ASP A 345 3.79 9.51 9.67
N LYS A 346 3.13 8.43 9.33
CA LYS A 346 1.71 8.27 9.63
C LYS A 346 1.51 7.17 10.66
N TRP A 347 0.66 7.46 11.63
CA TRP A 347 0.07 6.49 12.57
C TRP A 347 1.06 5.40 13.02
N PRO A 348 1.95 5.68 13.97
CA PRO A 348 2.98 4.72 14.42
C PRO A 348 2.42 3.36 14.85
N ASN A 349 1.20 3.35 15.41
CA ASN A 349 0.54 2.10 15.82
C ASN A 349 -0.05 1.31 14.65
N VAL A 350 -0.24 1.93 13.48
CA VAL A 350 -0.95 1.34 12.34
C VAL A 350 0.01 0.87 11.24
N VAL A 351 0.94 1.71 10.80
CA VAL A 351 1.77 1.44 9.62
C VAL A 351 3.00 0.61 9.97
N ARG A 352 3.33 -0.36 9.11
CA ARG A 352 4.58 -1.15 9.12
C ARG A 352 5.15 -1.24 7.71
N VAL A 353 6.47 -1.13 7.59
CA VAL A 353 7.19 -1.22 6.30
C VAL A 353 8.33 -2.21 6.42
N TYR A 354 8.30 -3.23 5.56
CA TYR A 354 9.26 -4.33 5.58
C TYR A 354 9.99 -4.45 4.25
N PHE A 355 11.29 -4.72 4.33
CA PHE A 355 12.18 -4.97 3.20
C PHE A 355 12.89 -6.32 3.37
N PRO A 356 12.21 -7.45 3.13
CA PRO A 356 12.84 -8.77 3.24
C PRO A 356 14.00 -8.92 2.25
N PRO A 357 15.21 -9.34 2.69
CA PRO A 357 16.36 -9.46 1.80
C PRO A 357 16.36 -10.75 0.97
N ASP A 358 15.55 -11.74 1.34
CA ASP A 358 15.45 -13.06 0.71
C ASP A 358 14.07 -13.70 0.88
N ALA A 359 13.87 -14.85 0.24
CA ALA A 359 12.58 -15.55 0.21
C ALA A 359 12.16 -16.08 1.59
N ASN A 360 13.08 -16.59 2.41
CA ASN A 360 12.75 -17.13 3.73
C ASN A 360 12.29 -16.02 4.68
N THR A 361 12.96 -14.87 4.64
CA THR A 361 12.54 -13.69 5.40
C THR A 361 11.17 -13.16 4.91
N LEU A 362 10.94 -13.15 3.59
CA LEU A 362 9.67 -12.77 3.00
C LEU A 362 8.52 -13.67 3.48
N LEU A 363 8.72 -15.00 3.44
CA LEU A 363 7.73 -15.97 3.90
C LEU A 363 7.30 -15.69 5.35
N PHE A 364 8.28 -15.46 6.23
CA PHE A 364 7.98 -15.21 7.64
C PHE A 364 7.30 -13.85 7.86
N VAL A 365 7.78 -12.80 7.19
CA VAL A 365 7.14 -11.46 7.27
C VAL A 365 5.68 -11.52 6.82
N VAL A 366 5.39 -12.16 5.68
CA VAL A 366 4.00 -12.31 5.20
C VAL A 366 3.17 -13.15 6.17
N TRP A 367 3.72 -14.24 6.70
CA TRP A 367 3.06 -15.07 7.70
C TRP A 367 2.67 -14.27 8.95
N GLN A 368 3.55 -13.39 9.46
CA GLN A 368 3.24 -12.46 10.55
C GLN A 368 2.17 -11.43 10.18
N CYS A 369 2.30 -10.82 9.00
CA CYS A 369 1.37 -9.80 8.51
C CYS A 369 -0.06 -10.34 8.38
N LEU A 370 -0.23 -11.58 7.91
CA LEU A 370 -1.53 -12.24 7.78
C LEU A 370 -2.22 -12.51 9.13
N GLN A 371 -1.49 -12.56 10.22
CA GLN A 371 -2.02 -12.75 11.58
C GLN A 371 -2.26 -11.44 12.32
N SER A 372 -1.64 -10.36 11.84
CA SER A 372 -1.75 -9.05 12.48
C SER A 372 -3.16 -8.45 12.33
N THR A 373 -3.47 -7.54 13.23
CA THR A 373 -4.75 -6.81 13.24
C THR A 373 -4.51 -5.31 13.36
N ASN A 374 -5.46 -4.52 12.86
CA ASN A 374 -5.44 -3.06 12.89
C ASN A 374 -4.17 -2.43 12.32
N ARG A 375 -3.56 -3.07 11.30
CA ARG A 375 -2.33 -2.58 10.68
C ARG A 375 -2.46 -2.41 9.18
N ILE A 376 -1.60 -1.58 8.65
CA ILE A 376 -1.28 -1.47 7.23
C ILE A 376 0.16 -1.95 7.09
N ASN A 377 0.33 -3.15 6.54
CA ASN A 377 1.62 -3.77 6.33
C ASN A 377 2.04 -3.55 4.87
N ILE A 378 3.20 -2.95 4.67
CA ILE A 378 3.78 -2.68 3.35
C ILE A 378 5.05 -3.51 3.24
N ILE A 379 5.12 -4.38 2.25
CA ILE A 379 6.19 -5.33 2.04
C ILE A 379 6.77 -5.08 0.65
N VAL A 380 8.05 -4.71 0.58
CA VAL A 380 8.74 -4.40 -0.68
C VAL A 380 9.76 -5.48 -0.96
N VAL A 381 9.66 -6.13 -2.13
CA VAL A 381 10.53 -7.25 -2.50
C VAL A 381 10.64 -7.44 -4.01
N ASP A 382 11.83 -7.80 -4.50
CA ASP A 382 12.05 -8.18 -5.89
C ASP A 382 11.42 -9.55 -6.24
N LYS A 383 10.96 -9.66 -7.49
CA LYS A 383 10.39 -10.89 -8.06
C LYS A 383 11.36 -11.71 -8.93
N GLN A 384 12.54 -11.19 -9.21
CA GLN A 384 13.52 -11.87 -10.05
C GLN A 384 14.44 -12.77 -9.20
N LYS A 385 15.22 -13.63 -9.89
CA LYS A 385 16.18 -14.51 -9.20
C LYS A 385 17.19 -13.70 -8.38
N HIS A 386 17.31 -14.09 -7.13
CA HIS A 386 18.13 -13.39 -6.14
C HIS A 386 18.90 -14.38 -5.26
N PRO A 387 20.13 -14.06 -4.79
CA PRO A 387 20.84 -14.85 -3.79
C PRO A 387 20.00 -14.97 -2.51
N GLN A 388 20.08 -16.13 -1.88
CA GLN A 388 19.46 -16.38 -0.59
C GLN A 388 20.53 -16.34 0.50
N TYR A 389 20.19 -15.88 1.70
CA TYR A 389 21.16 -15.59 2.74
C TYR A 389 20.93 -16.37 4.02
N LEU A 390 19.67 -16.48 4.45
CA LEU A 390 19.27 -17.00 5.74
C LEU A 390 18.48 -18.31 5.58
N ASN A 391 18.77 -19.31 6.41
CA ASN A 391 17.85 -20.43 6.55
C ASN A 391 16.57 -19.96 7.26
N ILE A 392 15.53 -20.79 7.32
CA ILE A 392 14.22 -20.35 7.82
C ILE A 392 14.26 -19.95 9.31
N GLU A 393 15.06 -20.59 10.16
CA GLU A 393 15.16 -20.24 11.57
C GLU A 393 15.91 -18.92 11.78
N GLU A 394 16.99 -18.70 11.05
CA GLU A 394 17.71 -17.43 11.02
C GLU A 394 16.83 -16.30 10.48
N ALA A 395 16.05 -16.56 9.43
CA ALA A 395 15.11 -15.60 8.84
C ALA A 395 14.00 -15.18 9.82
N LYS A 396 13.44 -16.16 10.58
CA LYS A 396 12.46 -15.87 11.64
C LYS A 396 13.05 -14.96 12.73
N GLU A 397 14.25 -15.32 13.24
CA GLU A 397 14.91 -14.52 14.27
C GLU A 397 15.21 -13.11 13.78
N HIS A 398 15.74 -12.99 12.55
CA HIS A 398 16.09 -11.72 11.93
C HIS A 398 14.86 -10.84 11.71
N ALA A 399 13.78 -11.39 11.15
CA ALA A 399 12.54 -10.65 10.93
C ALA A 399 11.85 -10.23 12.24
N MET A 400 11.88 -11.05 13.28
CA MET A 400 11.34 -10.69 14.60
C MET A 400 12.11 -9.55 15.25
N LYS A 401 13.44 -9.51 15.08
CA LYS A 401 14.29 -8.39 15.56
C LYS A 401 14.12 -7.14 14.70
N GLY A 402 13.71 -7.28 13.46
CA GLY A 402 13.55 -6.24 12.47
C GLY A 402 14.84 -5.73 11.84
N LEU A 403 15.99 -5.95 12.48
CA LEU A 403 17.34 -5.77 11.93
C LEU A 403 18.34 -6.65 12.68
N GLY A 404 19.53 -6.82 12.10
CA GLY A 404 20.57 -7.62 12.77
C GLY A 404 21.93 -7.56 12.07
N VAL A 405 22.97 -7.92 12.84
CA VAL A 405 24.33 -8.12 12.32
C VAL A 405 24.41 -9.47 11.63
N TRP A 406 24.86 -9.50 10.38
CA TRP A 406 25.12 -10.72 9.65
C TRP A 406 26.60 -11.13 9.81
N LYS A 407 26.85 -12.16 10.63
CA LYS A 407 28.23 -12.61 10.92
C LYS A 407 28.94 -13.10 9.67
N PHE A 408 28.26 -13.78 8.75
CA PHE A 408 28.86 -14.28 7.49
C PHE A 408 29.27 -13.18 6.51
N ALA A 409 28.69 -11.99 6.66
CA ALA A 409 28.99 -10.79 5.87
C ALA A 409 29.77 -9.74 6.69
N SER A 410 30.28 -10.11 7.86
CA SER A 410 31.12 -9.27 8.72
C SER A 410 32.51 -9.84 8.83
N ASN A 411 33.51 -8.97 9.05
CA ASN A 411 34.87 -9.36 9.34
C ASN A 411 35.18 -8.95 10.79
N PHE A 412 35.68 -9.88 11.60
CA PHE A 412 35.89 -9.70 13.05
C PHE A 412 34.61 -9.31 13.81
N PRO A 413 33.56 -10.14 13.80
CA PRO A 413 32.21 -9.75 14.27
C PRO A 413 32.13 -9.43 15.76
N ASP A 414 33.08 -9.90 16.57
CA ASP A 414 33.13 -9.71 18.02
C ASP A 414 34.00 -8.52 18.45
N GLU A 415 34.60 -7.80 17.48
CA GLU A 415 35.43 -6.61 17.73
C GLU A 415 34.71 -5.31 17.36
N GLU A 416 35.18 -4.20 17.90
CA GLU A 416 34.71 -2.87 17.50
C GLU A 416 35.09 -2.63 16.04
N PRO A 417 34.12 -2.35 15.15
CA PRO A 417 34.37 -2.18 13.72
C PRO A 417 35.09 -0.89 13.41
N ASP A 418 35.81 -0.86 12.28
CA ASP A 418 36.35 0.37 11.70
C ASP A 418 35.28 1.09 10.84
N VAL A 419 34.33 0.31 10.32
CA VAL A 419 33.23 0.78 9.49
C VAL A 419 32.02 -0.13 9.64
N VAL A 420 30.82 0.46 9.58
CA VAL A 420 29.56 -0.26 9.45
C VAL A 420 29.07 -0.15 8.01
N ILE A 421 28.77 -1.28 7.37
CA ILE A 421 28.06 -1.34 6.11
C ILE A 421 26.65 -1.82 6.41
N ALA A 422 25.66 -1.00 6.11
CA ALA A 422 24.25 -1.32 6.35
C ALA A 422 23.47 -1.42 5.05
N SER A 423 22.43 -2.25 5.03
CA SER A 423 21.57 -2.39 3.86
C SER A 423 20.10 -2.55 4.25
N CYS A 424 19.21 -2.04 3.40
CA CYS A 424 17.76 -2.19 3.51
C CYS A 424 17.17 -2.34 2.11
N GLY A 425 16.53 -3.47 1.83
CA GLY A 425 16.06 -3.91 0.52
C GLY A 425 16.94 -5.01 -0.07
N ASP A 426 16.39 -5.87 -0.91
CA ASP A 426 17.05 -7.06 -1.46
C ASP A 426 18.21 -6.72 -2.42
N ILE A 427 17.98 -5.85 -3.42
CA ILE A 427 19.04 -5.43 -4.36
C ILE A 427 20.14 -4.63 -3.66
N PRO A 428 19.85 -3.60 -2.82
CA PRO A 428 20.88 -2.94 -2.03
C PRO A 428 21.69 -3.90 -1.15
N THR A 429 21.05 -4.94 -0.61
CA THR A 429 21.72 -5.97 0.20
C THR A 429 22.67 -6.83 -0.63
N LYS A 430 22.25 -7.25 -1.84
CA LYS A 430 23.11 -7.97 -2.78
C LYS A 430 24.41 -7.19 -3.05
N GLU A 431 24.28 -5.92 -3.39
CA GLU A 431 25.43 -5.07 -3.72
C GLU A 431 26.31 -4.80 -2.49
N ALA A 432 25.72 -4.60 -1.32
CA ALA A 432 26.46 -4.35 -0.09
C ALA A 432 27.26 -5.60 0.38
N VAL A 433 26.68 -6.79 0.28
CA VAL A 433 27.39 -8.07 0.59
C VAL A 433 28.56 -8.29 -0.38
N LYS A 434 28.38 -8.00 -1.67
CA LYS A 434 29.47 -8.08 -2.66
C LYS A 434 30.56 -7.03 -2.40
N ALA A 435 30.20 -5.82 -1.96
CA ALA A 435 31.18 -4.80 -1.55
C ALA A 435 32.04 -5.25 -0.36
N VAL A 436 31.42 -5.91 0.63
CA VAL A 436 32.18 -6.48 1.76
C VAL A 436 33.20 -7.51 1.29
N LYS A 437 32.85 -8.40 0.36
CA LYS A 437 33.78 -9.38 -0.19
C LYS A 437 35.00 -8.71 -0.85
N ILE A 438 34.76 -7.71 -1.71
CA ILE A 438 35.82 -6.93 -2.36
C ILE A 438 36.74 -6.28 -1.31
N LEU A 439 36.13 -5.68 -0.26
CA LEU A 439 36.91 -5.00 0.78
C LEU A 439 37.75 -5.97 1.61
N ILE A 440 37.24 -7.13 1.94
CA ILE A 440 37.99 -8.16 2.70
C ILE A 440 39.18 -8.72 1.87
N GLU A 441 38.96 -8.92 0.56
CA GLU A 441 40.02 -9.38 -0.36
C GLU A 441 41.17 -8.38 -0.46
N HIS A 442 40.89 -7.08 -0.52
CA HIS A 442 41.89 -6.02 -0.67
C HIS A 442 42.48 -5.54 0.68
N PHE A 443 41.67 -5.61 1.74
CA PHE A 443 41.99 -5.08 3.08
C PHE A 443 41.61 -6.09 4.18
N PRO A 444 42.30 -7.22 4.29
CA PRO A 444 41.94 -8.32 5.23
C PRO A 444 41.92 -7.89 6.70
N ASP A 445 42.66 -6.85 7.08
CA ASP A 445 42.69 -6.29 8.45
C ASP A 445 41.61 -5.24 8.73
N LEU A 446 40.76 -4.96 7.76
CA LEU A 446 39.64 -4.02 7.92
C LEU A 446 38.51 -4.68 8.70
N ARG A 447 38.12 -4.11 9.84
CA ARG A 447 37.02 -4.64 10.67
C ARG A 447 35.69 -4.05 10.17
N ILE A 448 34.91 -4.91 9.54
CA ILE A 448 33.62 -4.55 8.94
C ILE A 448 32.50 -5.19 9.75
N ARG A 449 31.53 -4.40 10.18
CA ARG A 449 30.24 -4.89 10.69
C ARG A 449 29.20 -4.71 9.60
N PHE A 450 28.52 -5.78 9.23
CA PHE A 450 27.41 -5.73 8.27
C PHE A 450 26.08 -5.79 9.00
N VAL A 451 25.18 -4.82 8.75
CA VAL A 451 23.85 -4.73 9.36
C VAL A 451 22.78 -4.79 8.25
N ASN A 452 21.87 -5.74 8.33
CA ASN A 452 20.70 -5.75 7.45
C ASN A 452 19.44 -5.29 8.19
N VAL A 453 18.62 -4.47 7.54
CA VAL A 453 17.38 -3.89 8.08
C VAL A 453 16.20 -4.45 7.31
N VAL A 454 15.30 -5.15 8.00
CA VAL A 454 14.03 -5.69 7.46
C VAL A 454 12.85 -4.77 7.79
N ASN A 455 12.70 -4.39 9.06
CA ASN A 455 11.67 -3.45 9.49
C ASN A 455 12.25 -2.04 9.53
N LEU A 456 11.79 -1.20 8.61
CA LEU A 456 12.29 0.16 8.45
C LEU A 456 12.18 0.99 9.73
N PHE A 457 11.12 0.77 10.51
CA PHE A 457 10.87 1.55 11.73
C PHE A 457 11.80 1.22 12.89
N CYS A 458 12.61 0.16 12.84
CA CYS A 458 13.68 -0.06 13.81
C CYS A 458 14.72 1.07 13.82
N LEU A 459 14.81 1.84 12.72
CA LEU A 459 15.71 2.98 12.62
C LEU A 459 15.23 4.20 13.43
N THR A 460 13.93 4.32 13.68
CA THR A 460 13.36 5.43 14.45
C THR A 460 13.60 5.27 15.95
N PRO A 461 13.65 6.37 16.74
CA PRO A 461 13.62 6.27 18.18
C PRO A 461 12.36 5.55 18.71
N ASN A 462 12.52 4.80 19.80
CA ASN A 462 11.41 4.06 20.41
C ASN A 462 10.31 4.97 20.99
N GLN A 463 10.60 6.26 21.19
CA GLN A 463 9.61 7.26 21.60
C GLN A 463 8.71 7.69 20.43
N GLU A 464 9.18 7.52 19.19
CA GLU A 464 8.44 7.94 17.97
C GLU A 464 7.66 6.79 17.33
N HIS A 465 8.12 5.54 17.53
CA HIS A 465 7.47 4.36 16.94
C HIS A 465 7.63 3.12 17.83
N PRO A 466 6.59 2.28 18.02
CA PRO A 466 6.66 1.11 18.89
C PRO A 466 7.72 0.07 18.47
N ASP A 467 8.06 0.00 17.19
CA ASP A 467 9.13 -0.88 16.69
C ASP A 467 10.50 -0.20 16.69
N GLY A 468 10.58 1.07 17.11
CA GLY A 468 11.83 1.84 17.15
C GLY A 468 12.80 1.32 18.22
N LEU A 469 14.09 1.37 17.92
CA LEU A 469 15.12 0.98 18.88
C LEU A 469 15.38 2.07 19.92
N THR A 470 15.80 1.66 21.11
CA THR A 470 16.43 2.61 22.07
C THR A 470 17.75 3.14 21.48
N ASP A 471 18.21 4.31 21.94
CA ASP A 471 19.51 4.84 21.46
C ASP A 471 20.66 3.89 21.75
N ARG A 472 20.65 3.24 22.94
CA ARG A 472 21.64 2.23 23.30
C ARG A 472 21.66 1.05 22.32
N ASP A 473 20.49 0.53 21.98
CA ASP A 473 20.41 -0.61 21.06
C ASP A 473 20.80 -0.20 19.65
N PHE A 474 20.38 0.99 19.20
CA PHE A 474 20.78 1.53 17.90
C PHE A 474 22.31 1.72 17.83
N ASP A 475 22.94 2.32 18.86
CA ASP A 475 24.38 2.54 18.91
C ASP A 475 25.16 1.20 18.96
N SER A 476 24.59 0.13 19.50
CA SER A 476 25.20 -1.19 19.48
C SER A 476 25.34 -1.77 18.06
N TYR A 477 24.44 -1.43 17.14
CA TYR A 477 24.49 -1.82 15.73
C TYR A 477 25.33 -0.85 14.89
N PHE A 478 25.10 0.47 15.04
CA PHE A 478 25.62 1.50 14.16
C PHE A 478 26.80 2.29 14.71
N THR A 479 27.26 1.95 15.93
CA THR A 479 28.31 2.64 16.67
C THR A 479 28.00 4.10 16.99
N VAL A 480 28.85 4.73 17.78
CA VAL A 480 28.69 6.15 18.16
C VAL A 480 29.55 7.11 17.36
N ASP A 481 30.58 6.62 16.65
CA ASP A 481 31.60 7.45 16.02
C ASP A 481 32.18 6.92 14.70
N LYS A 482 31.91 5.65 14.31
CA LYS A 482 32.48 5.07 13.09
C LYS A 482 31.66 5.46 11.84
N PRO A 483 32.28 5.51 10.66
CA PRO A 483 31.54 5.68 9.41
C PRO A 483 30.49 4.58 9.23
N VAL A 484 29.30 4.96 8.81
CA VAL A 484 28.20 4.07 8.43
C VAL A 484 27.87 4.30 6.97
N ILE A 485 28.10 3.31 6.12
CA ILE A 485 27.70 3.34 4.71
C ILE A 485 26.39 2.57 4.60
N PHE A 486 25.31 3.28 4.37
CA PHE A 486 23.95 2.71 4.34
C PHE A 486 23.44 2.62 2.90
N ASN A 487 23.26 1.40 2.40
CA ASN A 487 22.70 1.16 1.07
C ASN A 487 21.20 0.90 1.16
N PHE A 488 20.37 1.82 0.65
CA PHE A 488 18.94 1.84 0.84
C PHE A 488 18.18 1.66 -0.49
N HIS A 489 17.07 0.97 -0.41
CA HIS A 489 16.17 0.71 -1.52
C HIS A 489 15.61 1.97 -2.17
N GLY A 490 15.11 2.89 -1.36
CA GLY A 490 14.42 4.10 -1.81
C GLY A 490 15.29 5.37 -1.80
N TYR A 491 14.65 6.52 -1.60
CA TYR A 491 15.35 7.81 -1.57
C TYR A 491 16.22 7.98 -0.31
N PRO A 492 17.50 8.33 -0.44
CA PRO A 492 18.46 8.40 0.68
C PRO A 492 18.00 9.29 1.84
N TRP A 493 17.33 10.39 1.56
CA TRP A 493 16.92 11.35 2.58
C TRP A 493 15.93 10.72 3.60
N LEU A 494 15.21 9.66 3.23
CA LEU A 494 14.30 8.97 4.15
C LEU A 494 15.05 8.36 5.34
N ILE A 495 16.18 7.70 5.09
CA ILE A 495 17.01 7.14 6.16
C ILE A 495 17.57 8.26 7.05
N HIS A 496 18.05 9.36 6.45
CA HIS A 496 18.49 10.54 7.23
C HIS A 496 17.39 11.09 8.13
N ARG A 497 16.15 11.13 7.64
CA ARG A 497 15.00 11.59 8.39
C ARG A 497 14.68 10.67 9.59
N LEU A 498 14.67 9.36 9.40
CA LEU A 498 14.40 8.39 10.46
C LEU A 498 15.49 8.36 11.54
N THR A 499 16.70 8.80 11.20
CA THR A 499 17.89 8.69 12.06
C THR A 499 18.49 10.02 12.49
N TYR A 500 17.89 11.19 12.12
CA TYR A 500 18.54 12.48 12.34
C TYR A 500 18.81 12.81 13.82
N ARG A 501 18.07 12.19 14.77
CA ARG A 501 18.28 12.32 16.20
C ARG A 501 19.26 11.29 16.80
N ARG A 502 19.75 10.35 15.99
CA ARG A 502 20.66 9.31 16.46
C ARG A 502 22.07 9.86 16.70
N THR A 503 22.78 9.30 17.67
CA THR A 503 24.11 9.75 18.12
C THR A 503 25.10 9.90 16.96
N ASN A 504 25.16 8.90 16.07
CA ASN A 504 26.15 8.83 14.98
C ASN A 504 25.64 9.38 13.63
N HIS A 505 24.59 10.18 13.61
CA HIS A 505 23.99 10.65 12.35
C HIS A 505 24.96 11.42 11.44
N LYS A 506 25.94 12.17 11.99
CA LYS A 506 26.97 12.91 11.23
C LYS A 506 27.88 12.01 10.37
N ASN A 507 28.08 10.76 10.77
CA ASN A 507 28.90 9.78 10.07
C ASN A 507 28.08 8.80 9.22
N LEU A 508 26.76 9.04 9.11
CA LEU A 508 25.85 8.23 8.31
C LEU A 508 25.85 8.73 6.87
N HIS A 509 26.25 7.86 5.95
CA HIS A 509 26.35 8.12 4.51
C HIS A 509 25.39 7.19 3.77
N VAL A 510 24.27 7.75 3.32
CA VAL A 510 23.20 6.97 2.68
C VAL A 510 23.28 7.03 1.17
N ARG A 511 23.20 5.86 0.54
CA ARG A 511 23.05 5.67 -0.89
C ARG A 511 21.68 5.08 -1.19
N GLY A 512 21.11 5.41 -2.34
CA GLY A 512 19.78 4.94 -2.73
C GLY A 512 19.36 5.51 -4.05
N TYR A 513 18.08 5.32 -4.40
CA TYR A 513 17.53 5.77 -5.67
C TYR A 513 17.53 7.31 -5.81
N ARG A 514 17.80 7.81 -7.00
CA ARG A 514 17.82 9.24 -7.32
C ARG A 514 17.16 9.49 -8.68
N GLU A 515 16.24 10.45 -8.72
CA GLU A 515 15.61 10.89 -9.97
C GLU A 515 16.60 11.64 -10.87
N ASN A 516 17.49 12.43 -10.27
CA ASN A 516 18.51 13.18 -11.01
C ASN A 516 19.81 12.37 -11.10
N ARG A 517 19.95 11.64 -12.18
CA ARG A 517 21.09 10.75 -12.45
C ARG A 517 22.28 11.49 -13.08
N LYS A 518 22.65 12.66 -12.56
CA LYS A 518 23.90 13.31 -12.93
C LYS A 518 25.05 12.55 -12.30
N ILE A 519 25.78 11.83 -13.11
CA ILE A 519 26.93 11.02 -12.69
C ILE A 519 28.05 11.96 -12.27
N GLY A 520 28.52 11.82 -11.02
CA GLY A 520 29.75 12.43 -10.54
C GLY A 520 31.02 11.67 -10.98
N ILE A 521 30.91 10.75 -11.93
CA ILE A 521 32.03 10.08 -12.58
C ILE A 521 32.33 10.86 -13.83
N ASP A 522 33.59 11.28 -14.01
CA ASP A 522 34.04 11.88 -15.24
C ASP A 522 34.12 10.82 -16.35
N LEU A 523 32.95 10.49 -16.87
CA LEU A 523 32.75 9.59 -17.99
C LEU A 523 32.55 10.42 -19.28
N THR A 524 33.45 11.35 -19.55
CA THR A 524 33.34 12.29 -20.70
C THR A 524 33.10 11.58 -22.03
N HIS A 525 33.51 10.33 -22.18
CA HIS A 525 33.23 9.50 -23.35
C HIS A 525 31.90 8.72 -23.28
N LEU A 526 31.47 8.28 -22.10
CA LEU A 526 30.21 7.50 -21.90
C LEU A 526 28.98 8.39 -21.61
N THR A 527 29.17 9.60 -21.08
CA THR A 527 28.07 10.53 -20.73
C THR A 527 27.27 11.00 -21.93
N ASN A 528 27.82 10.98 -23.14
CA ASN A 528 27.03 11.27 -24.36
C ASN A 528 26.01 10.15 -24.66
N PHE A 529 26.29 8.92 -24.26
CA PHE A 529 25.40 7.76 -24.39
C PHE A 529 24.33 7.67 -23.30
N LEU A 530 24.71 7.99 -22.08
CA LEU A 530 23.79 7.93 -20.91
C LEU A 530 22.90 9.17 -20.81
N LYS A 531 23.05 10.17 -21.68
CA LYS A 531 22.18 11.36 -21.77
C LYS A 531 20.79 11.10 -22.34
N GLY A 532 20.52 9.89 -22.85
CA GLY A 532 19.20 9.49 -23.31
C GLY A 532 18.23 9.36 -22.14
N ARG A 533 17.57 10.44 -21.77
CA ARG A 533 16.42 10.38 -20.85
C ARG A 533 15.36 9.46 -21.47
N GLY A 534 15.01 8.37 -20.75
CA GLY A 534 13.98 7.43 -21.17
C GLY A 534 14.49 6.17 -21.88
N GLY A 535 15.80 5.89 -21.88
CA GLY A 535 16.36 4.63 -22.37
C GLY A 535 16.17 3.47 -21.39
N ILE A 536 16.16 2.25 -21.93
CA ILE A 536 16.24 1.01 -21.17
C ILE A 536 17.67 0.89 -20.63
N THR A 537 17.83 0.57 -19.34
CA THR A 537 19.13 0.32 -18.69
C THR A 537 19.15 -1.11 -18.18
N THR A 538 20.35 -1.69 -17.99
CA THR A 538 20.47 -2.94 -17.27
C THR A 538 20.43 -2.70 -15.76
N PRO A 539 20.13 -3.71 -14.90
CA PRO A 539 20.14 -3.55 -13.45
C PRO A 539 21.47 -3.01 -12.90
N MET A 540 22.61 -3.50 -13.40
CA MET A 540 23.93 -3.00 -12.96
C MET A 540 24.17 -1.56 -13.41
N GLN A 541 23.79 -1.19 -14.63
CA GLN A 541 23.85 0.21 -15.07
C GLN A 541 23.03 1.11 -14.15
N LEU A 542 21.81 0.69 -13.80
CA LEU A 542 20.94 1.43 -12.88
C LEU A 542 21.58 1.57 -11.49
N ALA A 543 22.18 0.51 -10.98
CA ALA A 543 22.89 0.51 -9.71
C ALA A 543 24.09 1.48 -9.72
N ILE A 544 24.93 1.46 -10.77
CA ILE A 544 26.08 2.37 -10.93
C ILE A 544 25.61 3.82 -11.05
N LEU A 545 24.58 4.10 -11.85
CA LEU A 545 24.01 5.44 -12.01
C LEU A 545 23.52 6.05 -10.70
N ASN A 546 23.04 5.22 -9.80
CA ASN A 546 22.56 5.63 -8.47
C ASN A 546 23.61 5.46 -7.37
N GLN A 547 24.80 4.93 -7.71
CA GLN A 547 25.91 4.68 -6.78
C GLN A 547 25.55 3.73 -5.63
N ILE A 548 24.65 2.77 -5.87
CA ILE A 548 24.32 1.69 -4.91
C ILE A 548 25.08 0.40 -5.23
N ASP A 549 25.84 0.39 -6.31
CA ASP A 549 26.65 -0.73 -6.74
C ASP A 549 27.79 -1.03 -5.77
N ARG A 550 28.28 -2.27 -5.80
CA ARG A 550 29.36 -2.78 -4.93
C ARG A 550 30.64 -1.96 -4.99
N PHE A 551 31.00 -1.42 -6.16
CA PHE A 551 32.21 -0.65 -6.35
C PHE A 551 32.08 0.74 -5.69
N SER A 552 30.94 1.41 -5.88
CA SER A 552 30.65 2.69 -5.22
C SER A 552 30.63 2.58 -3.69
N ILE A 553 30.09 1.49 -3.14
CA ILE A 553 30.09 1.22 -1.70
C ILE A 553 31.52 1.03 -1.20
N ALA A 554 32.33 0.21 -1.90
CA ALA A 554 33.70 -0.04 -1.54
C ALA A 554 34.58 1.22 -1.60
N ILE A 555 34.42 2.05 -2.63
CA ILE A 555 35.08 3.37 -2.74
C ILE A 555 34.74 4.25 -1.54
N ASP A 556 33.45 4.31 -1.16
CA ASP A 556 32.98 5.15 -0.05
C ASP A 556 33.60 4.73 1.28
N VAL A 557 33.73 3.43 1.53
CA VAL A 557 34.41 2.90 2.71
C VAL A 557 35.87 3.34 2.75
N VAL A 558 36.62 3.15 1.66
CA VAL A 558 38.06 3.48 1.60
C VAL A 558 38.31 4.97 1.77
N GLN A 559 37.45 5.81 1.24
CA GLN A 559 37.54 7.27 1.40
C GLN A 559 37.27 7.76 2.82
N ARG A 560 36.52 7.00 3.64
CA ARG A 560 36.07 7.43 4.97
C ARG A 560 36.79 6.75 6.13
N VAL A 561 37.48 5.67 5.89
CA VAL A 561 38.25 4.98 6.93
C VAL A 561 39.70 5.49 6.92
N PRO A 562 40.12 6.29 7.92
CA PRO A 562 41.41 6.99 7.87
C PRO A 562 42.62 6.08 7.69
N LYS A 563 42.61 4.88 8.28
CA LYS A 563 43.72 3.91 8.16
C LYS A 563 43.97 3.40 6.73
N LEU A 564 43.01 3.62 5.80
CA LEU A 564 43.13 3.18 4.41
C LEU A 564 43.63 4.30 3.46
N SER A 565 43.80 5.53 3.94
CA SER A 565 44.13 6.71 3.11
C SER A 565 45.34 6.50 2.18
N ASN A 566 46.37 5.82 2.63
CA ASN A 566 47.60 5.58 1.84
C ASN A 566 47.44 4.56 0.69
N LYS A 567 46.41 3.73 0.74
CA LYS A 567 46.09 2.70 -0.26
C LYS A 567 44.86 3.09 -1.12
N ALA A 568 44.26 4.23 -0.84
CA ALA A 568 42.99 4.64 -1.43
C ALA A 568 43.08 4.88 -2.96
N GLY A 569 44.14 5.52 -3.44
CA GLY A 569 44.23 5.95 -4.84
C GLY A 569 44.13 4.81 -5.84
N SER A 570 45.01 3.82 -5.74
CA SER A 570 45.04 2.68 -6.65
C SER A 570 43.78 1.81 -6.58
N PHE A 571 43.23 1.61 -5.38
CA PHE A 571 41.98 0.87 -5.19
C PHE A 571 40.78 1.61 -5.82
N ILE A 572 40.67 2.93 -5.63
CA ILE A 572 39.59 3.73 -6.22
C ILE A 572 39.65 3.67 -7.75
N ASP A 573 40.87 3.78 -8.33
CA ASP A 573 41.06 3.71 -9.78
C ASP A 573 40.66 2.31 -10.32
N GLU A 574 41.03 1.25 -9.61
CA GLU A 574 40.59 -0.12 -9.94
C GLU A 574 39.08 -0.27 -9.93
N MET A 575 38.40 0.18 -8.87
CA MET A 575 36.95 0.08 -8.75
C MET A 575 36.23 0.90 -9.82
N LYS A 576 36.71 2.10 -10.15
CA LYS A 576 36.19 2.90 -11.25
C LYS A 576 36.38 2.23 -12.61
N ASN A 577 37.53 1.58 -12.83
CA ASN A 577 37.75 0.83 -14.06
C ASN A 577 36.79 -0.36 -14.19
N MET A 578 36.46 -1.02 -13.08
CA MET A 578 35.44 -2.10 -13.07
C MET A 578 34.04 -1.55 -13.41
N GLN A 579 33.65 -0.39 -12.88
CA GLN A 579 32.41 0.28 -13.26
C GLN A 579 32.36 0.59 -14.76
N ILE A 580 33.45 1.13 -15.32
CA ILE A 580 33.55 1.43 -16.76
C ILE A 580 33.41 0.17 -17.60
N LYS A 581 34.12 -0.90 -17.27
CA LYS A 581 34.00 -2.21 -17.94
C LYS A 581 32.58 -2.76 -17.92
N ALA A 582 31.93 -2.71 -16.74
CA ALA A 582 30.54 -3.15 -16.58
C ALA A 582 29.58 -2.35 -17.46
N LEU A 583 29.74 -1.01 -17.51
CA LEU A 583 28.92 -0.12 -18.35
C LEU A 583 29.15 -0.36 -19.86
N GLU A 584 30.42 -0.51 -20.29
CA GLU A 584 30.76 -0.83 -21.66
C GLU A 584 30.22 -2.18 -22.10
N PHE A 585 30.35 -3.19 -21.26
CA PHE A 585 29.81 -4.51 -21.54
C PHE A 585 28.28 -4.45 -21.71
N SER A 586 27.59 -3.86 -20.75
CA SER A 586 26.13 -3.72 -20.82
C SER A 586 25.67 -2.93 -22.02
N TYR A 587 26.41 -1.88 -22.40
CA TYR A 587 26.14 -1.11 -23.59
C TYR A 587 26.27 -1.93 -24.88
N ASN A 588 27.34 -2.73 -25.00
CA ASN A 588 27.63 -3.48 -26.21
C ASN A 588 26.74 -4.74 -26.36
N HIS A 589 26.25 -5.32 -25.25
CA HIS A 589 25.57 -6.62 -25.25
C HIS A 589 24.09 -6.54 -24.81
N GLY A 590 23.64 -5.40 -24.25
CA GLY A 590 22.26 -5.23 -23.76
C GLY A 590 21.93 -6.01 -22.49
N VAL A 591 22.93 -6.60 -21.81
CA VAL A 591 22.80 -7.38 -20.57
C VAL A 591 23.93 -7.04 -19.62
N ASP A 592 23.75 -7.33 -18.34
CA ASP A 592 24.83 -7.20 -17.35
C ASP A 592 25.99 -8.18 -17.61
N MET A 593 27.19 -7.78 -17.20
CA MET A 593 28.38 -8.61 -17.28
C MET A 593 28.21 -9.86 -16.41
N PRO A 594 28.27 -11.08 -16.97
CA PRO A 594 27.95 -12.32 -16.25
C PRO A 594 28.75 -12.54 -14.98
N GLU A 595 30.03 -12.18 -14.97
CA GLU A 595 30.95 -12.32 -13.84
C GLU A 595 30.53 -11.48 -12.62
N LEU A 596 29.69 -10.45 -12.84
CA LEU A 596 29.16 -9.63 -11.75
C LEU A 596 27.88 -10.22 -11.12
N ASP A 597 27.26 -11.20 -11.76
CA ASP A 597 26.08 -11.86 -11.22
C ASP A 597 26.40 -13.12 -10.39
N GLU A 598 27.64 -13.62 -10.50
CA GLU A 598 28.17 -14.70 -9.66
C GLU A 598 28.50 -14.19 -8.25
#